data_7ae380a5b7bee485a60a414abbcf72b2
#
_entry.id   7ae380a5b7bee485a60a414abbcf72b2
#
_cell.length_a   1.000
_cell.length_b   1.000
_cell.length_c   1.000
_cell.angle_alpha   90.00
_cell.angle_beta   90.00
_cell.angle_gamma   90.00
#
_symmetry.space_group_name_H-M   'P 1'
#
loop_
_entity.id
_entity.type
_entity.pdbx_description
1 polymer ?
#
loop_
_entity_poly.entity_id
_entity_poly.type
_entity_poly.pdbx_seq_one_letter_code
_entity_poly.pdbx_strand_id
1 'polypeptide(L)'
;MLVINTITSFAFLIVAIFITKLLALLSFVELPIELSSQDGIDALLFGINFDASAAVLLTIPIFLSLIIANLFKRTPNYLIRFSLSIAICWVVITTFSDAIYAKEASKHVTFELFNAQGMEVSLILTAFKNYFGTVVLGITCLLISLFFIWRYLPLSNRKQARWYFNCLFIFLWLVITLIIVRGGWKDSPQSPMSVYKIGDSEKAFIAWDAPYSIGYYLFKGDLAPIEKITKVQRRSNLRF
;
A
#
# COMPACT_ATOMS: atom_id res chain seq x y z
N MET A 1 15.38 -11.51 18.33
CA MET A 1 15.41 -11.62 16.85
C MET A 1 14.04 -11.27 16.26
N LEU A 2 12.95 -11.98 16.62
CA LEU A 2 11.59 -11.75 16.09
C LEU A 2 11.18 -10.26 16.18
N VAL A 3 11.20 -9.68 17.38
CA VAL A 3 10.79 -8.28 17.63
C VAL A 3 11.54 -7.30 16.75
N ILE A 4 12.88 -7.33 16.79
CA ILE A 4 13.71 -6.37 16.06
C ILE A 4 13.48 -6.46 14.57
N ASN A 5 13.48 -7.67 13.99
CA ASN A 5 13.32 -7.85 12.56
C ASN A 5 11.91 -7.47 12.08
N THR A 6 10.85 -7.73 12.88
CA THR A 6 9.49 -7.29 12.56
C THR A 6 9.39 -5.76 12.53
N ILE A 7 9.88 -5.09 13.59
CA ILE A 7 9.86 -3.62 13.69
C ILE A 7 10.70 -2.99 12.58
N THR A 8 11.91 -3.53 12.31
CA THR A 8 12.76 -3.03 11.23
C THR A 8 12.09 -3.18 9.87
N SER A 9 11.44 -4.32 9.59
CA SER A 9 10.73 -4.55 8.34
C SER A 9 9.54 -3.61 8.17
N PHE A 10 8.77 -3.41 9.23
CA PHE A 10 7.64 -2.49 9.25
C PHE A 10 8.07 -1.03 9.04
N ALA A 11 9.07 -0.57 9.79
CA ALA A 11 9.61 0.78 9.64
C ALA A 11 10.16 1.01 8.22
N PHE A 12 10.88 0.04 7.67
CA PHE A 12 11.38 0.10 6.31
C PHE A 12 10.24 0.21 5.29
N LEU A 13 9.17 -0.58 5.43
CA LEU A 13 8.02 -0.54 4.52
C LEU A 13 7.27 0.79 4.59
N ILE A 14 7.03 1.36 5.79
CA ILE A 14 6.40 2.68 5.92
C ILE A 14 7.22 3.73 5.16
N VAL A 15 8.53 3.78 5.41
CA VAL A 15 9.42 4.76 4.76
C VAL A 15 9.44 4.54 3.25
N ALA A 16 9.50 3.29 2.80
CA ALA A 16 9.50 2.96 1.37
C ALA A 16 8.19 3.35 0.69
N ILE A 17 7.03 3.07 1.30
CA ILE A 17 5.71 3.48 0.79
C ILE A 17 5.65 4.99 0.68
N PHE A 18 6.01 5.71 1.74
CA PHE A 18 5.97 7.17 1.77
C PHE A 18 6.89 7.79 0.71
N ILE A 19 8.15 7.33 0.59
CA ILE A 19 9.08 7.81 -0.44
C ILE A 19 8.56 7.51 -1.84
N THR A 20 8.09 6.28 -2.08
CA THR A 20 7.56 5.87 -3.39
C THR A 20 6.36 6.72 -3.78
N LYS A 21 5.45 7.00 -2.84
CA LYS A 21 4.30 7.89 -3.02
C LYS A 21 4.74 9.33 -3.35
N LEU A 22 5.68 9.89 -2.61
CA LEU A 22 6.23 11.22 -2.90
C LEU A 22 6.85 11.28 -4.30
N LEU A 23 7.66 10.30 -4.68
CA LEU A 23 8.27 10.24 -6.02
C LEU A 23 7.20 10.12 -7.11
N ALA A 24 6.15 9.33 -6.88
CA ALA A 24 5.03 9.22 -7.81
C ALA A 24 4.29 10.57 -7.95
N LEU A 25 3.99 11.26 -6.86
CA LEU A 25 3.37 12.60 -6.86
C LEU A 25 4.25 13.63 -7.56
N LEU A 26 5.55 13.65 -7.28
CA LEU A 26 6.51 14.55 -7.96
C LEU A 26 6.65 14.28 -9.46
N SER A 27 6.19 13.14 -9.94
CA SER A 27 6.17 12.84 -11.37
C SER A 27 5.02 13.53 -12.14
N PHE A 28 4.04 14.15 -11.43
CA PHE A 28 2.99 14.95 -12.06
C PHE A 28 3.55 16.31 -12.45
N VAL A 29 3.09 16.84 -13.60
CA VAL A 29 3.43 18.20 -14.07
C VAL A 29 2.65 19.23 -13.24
N GLU A 30 1.38 18.95 -13.00
CA GLU A 30 0.50 19.78 -12.18
C GLU A 30 -0.20 18.90 -11.16
N LEU A 31 -0.08 19.26 -9.90
CA LEU A 31 -0.83 18.66 -8.81
C LEU A 31 -2.00 19.57 -8.45
N PRO A 32 -3.11 19.02 -7.97
CA PRO A 32 -4.26 19.83 -7.56
C PRO A 32 -3.91 20.77 -6.39
N ILE A 33 -2.96 20.39 -5.56
CA ILE A 33 -2.45 21.21 -4.45
C ILE A 33 -0.92 21.11 -4.42
N GLU A 34 -0.25 22.23 -4.12
CA GLU A 34 1.20 22.22 -3.90
C GLU A 34 1.55 21.42 -2.65
N LEU A 35 2.47 20.44 -2.81
CA LEU A 35 2.90 19.59 -1.69
C LEU A 35 3.56 20.36 -0.53
N SER A 36 4.14 21.53 -0.82
CA SER A 36 4.77 22.41 0.16
C SER A 36 3.77 23.30 0.93
N SER A 37 2.52 23.38 0.46
CA SER A 37 1.47 24.14 1.14
C SER A 37 1.01 23.44 2.42
N GLN A 38 0.37 24.19 3.33
CA GLN A 38 -0.21 23.62 4.55
C GLN A 38 -1.22 22.51 4.20
N ASP A 39 -2.06 22.73 3.19
CA ASP A 39 -3.04 21.77 2.72
C ASP A 39 -2.42 20.49 2.15
N GLY A 40 -1.30 20.62 1.42
CA GLY A 40 -0.53 19.47 0.92
C GLY A 40 0.09 18.65 2.06
N ILE A 41 0.66 19.32 3.06
CA ILE A 41 1.23 18.67 4.24
C ILE A 41 0.13 17.94 5.03
N ASP A 42 -1.02 18.58 5.26
CA ASP A 42 -2.15 17.98 5.98
C ASP A 42 -2.68 16.74 5.25
N ALA A 43 -2.76 16.79 3.92
CA ALA A 43 -3.15 15.66 3.09
C ALA A 43 -2.15 14.50 3.19
N LEU A 44 -0.84 14.77 3.14
CA LEU A 44 0.20 13.76 3.32
C LEU A 44 0.14 13.13 4.70
N LEU A 45 0.00 13.94 5.76
CA LEU A 45 -0.13 13.45 7.15
C LEU A 45 -1.39 12.58 7.34
N PHE A 46 -2.50 12.98 6.74
CA PHE A 46 -3.72 12.15 6.75
C PHE A 46 -3.49 10.81 6.03
N GLY A 47 -2.75 10.83 4.92
CA GLY A 47 -2.40 9.66 4.12
C GLY A 47 -1.56 8.62 4.88
N ILE A 48 -0.75 9.04 5.86
CA ILE A 48 0.11 8.13 6.65
C ILE A 48 -0.70 7.00 7.31
N ASN A 49 -1.96 7.22 7.66
CA ASN A 49 -2.81 6.18 8.23
C ASN A 49 -3.04 5.02 7.24
N PHE A 50 -3.17 5.31 5.95
CA PHE A 50 -3.32 4.33 4.89
C PHE A 50 -1.98 3.66 4.58
N ASP A 51 -0.90 4.45 4.51
CA ASP A 51 0.47 3.97 4.33
C ASP A 51 0.85 2.99 5.46
N ALA A 52 0.48 3.29 6.71
CA ALA A 52 0.69 2.40 7.85
C ALA A 52 -0.14 1.10 7.74
N SER A 53 -1.38 1.19 7.26
CA SER A 53 -2.24 0.03 7.04
C SER A 53 -1.68 -0.87 5.94
N ALA A 54 -1.20 -0.30 4.82
CA ALA A 54 -0.50 -1.04 3.78
C ALA A 54 0.76 -1.71 4.31
N ALA A 55 1.60 -0.97 5.04
CA ALA A 55 2.86 -1.49 5.59
C ALA A 55 2.62 -2.66 6.55
N VAL A 56 1.64 -2.56 7.45
CA VAL A 56 1.35 -3.62 8.41
C VAL A 56 0.82 -4.88 7.72
N LEU A 57 -0.04 -4.73 6.72
CA LEU A 57 -0.54 -5.86 5.92
C LEU A 57 0.59 -6.56 5.16
N LEU A 58 1.47 -5.78 4.50
CA LEU A 58 2.63 -6.31 3.79
C LEU A 58 3.69 -6.92 4.74
N THR A 59 3.66 -6.58 6.02
CA THR A 59 4.53 -7.19 7.03
C THR A 59 4.02 -8.58 7.47
N ILE A 60 2.76 -8.94 7.24
CA ILE A 60 2.19 -10.24 7.67
C ILE A 60 2.98 -11.44 7.11
N PRO A 61 3.29 -11.55 5.81
CA PRO A 61 4.09 -12.67 5.29
C PRO A 61 5.48 -12.75 5.90
N ILE A 62 6.10 -11.59 6.17
CA ILE A 62 7.41 -11.50 6.81
C ILE A 62 7.32 -12.00 8.25
N PHE A 63 6.30 -11.58 8.97
CA PHE A 63 6.05 -12.00 10.34
C PHE A 63 5.80 -13.50 10.46
N LEU A 64 4.99 -14.08 9.56
CA LEU A 64 4.78 -15.52 9.48
C LEU A 64 6.10 -16.28 9.20
N SER A 65 6.90 -15.77 8.27
CA SER A 65 8.22 -16.32 7.96
C SER A 65 9.14 -16.30 9.18
N LEU A 66 9.09 -15.25 9.99
CA LEU A 66 9.85 -15.13 11.24
C LEU A 66 9.37 -16.13 12.30
N ILE A 67 8.07 -16.33 12.45
CA ILE A 67 7.50 -17.33 13.37
C ILE A 67 7.97 -18.74 12.97
N ILE A 68 7.84 -19.10 11.70
CA ILE A 68 8.25 -20.39 11.17
C ILE A 68 9.76 -20.62 11.42
N ALA A 69 10.60 -19.64 11.08
CA ALA A 69 12.03 -19.75 11.30
C ALA A 69 12.40 -19.86 12.78
N ASN A 70 11.65 -19.19 13.65
CA ASN A 70 11.83 -19.30 15.10
C ASN A 70 11.52 -20.72 15.63
N LEU A 71 10.48 -21.36 15.09
CA LEU A 71 10.14 -22.75 15.41
C LEU A 71 11.26 -23.71 15.00
N PHE A 72 11.84 -23.53 13.84
CA PHE A 72 12.94 -24.37 13.32
C PHE A 72 14.34 -23.96 13.79
N LYS A 73 14.46 -22.99 14.70
CA LYS A 73 15.73 -22.45 15.22
C LYS A 73 16.72 -22.01 14.12
N ARG A 74 16.22 -21.60 12.97
CA ARG A 74 17.02 -21.11 11.85
C ARG A 74 17.06 -19.58 11.81
N THR A 75 18.12 -19.01 11.19
CA THR A 75 18.20 -17.57 10.91
C THR A 75 17.49 -17.27 9.60
N PRO A 76 16.38 -16.53 9.61
CA PRO A 76 15.51 -16.35 8.44
C PRO A 76 15.92 -15.20 7.52
N ASN A 77 17.14 -14.67 7.62
CA ASN A 77 17.52 -13.42 6.95
C ASN A 77 17.24 -13.44 5.45
N TYR A 78 17.51 -14.56 4.80
CA TYR A 78 17.23 -14.69 3.37
C TYR A 78 15.72 -14.65 3.08
N LEU A 79 14.94 -15.36 3.88
CA LEU A 79 13.48 -15.41 3.72
C LEU A 79 12.83 -14.05 3.99
N ILE A 80 13.33 -13.31 4.98
CA ILE A 80 12.88 -11.95 5.28
C ILE A 80 13.18 -11.01 4.09
N ARG A 81 14.40 -11.04 3.57
CA ARG A 81 14.78 -10.21 2.43
C ARG A 81 13.96 -10.55 1.20
N PHE A 82 13.70 -11.82 0.95
CA PHE A 82 12.85 -12.26 -0.16
C PHE A 82 11.40 -11.76 -0.01
N SER A 83 10.81 -11.93 1.17
CA SER A 83 9.44 -11.43 1.46
C SER A 83 9.35 -9.90 1.36
N LEU A 84 10.37 -9.17 1.85
CA LEU A 84 10.46 -7.73 1.69
C LEU A 84 10.60 -7.31 0.23
N SER A 85 11.37 -8.07 -0.57
CA SER A 85 11.50 -7.79 -2.01
C SER A 85 10.16 -7.91 -2.72
N ILE A 86 9.35 -8.93 -2.40
CA ILE A 86 8.00 -9.08 -2.94
C ILE A 86 7.11 -7.90 -2.50
N ALA A 87 7.17 -7.52 -1.21
CA ALA A 87 6.39 -6.39 -0.70
C ALA A 87 6.75 -5.07 -1.40
N ILE A 88 8.03 -4.81 -1.64
CA ILE A 88 8.50 -3.61 -2.36
C ILE A 88 8.11 -3.66 -3.84
N CYS A 89 8.18 -4.81 -4.50
CA CYS A 89 7.66 -4.95 -5.85
C CYS A 89 6.18 -4.57 -5.91
N TRP A 90 5.37 -5.06 -4.97
CA TRP A 90 3.97 -4.68 -4.85
C TRP A 90 3.79 -3.17 -4.70
N VAL A 91 4.47 -2.56 -3.72
CA VAL A 91 4.38 -1.11 -3.44
C VAL A 91 4.73 -0.29 -4.67
N VAL A 92 5.88 -0.53 -5.29
CA VAL A 92 6.35 0.27 -6.42
C VAL A 92 5.45 0.09 -7.65
N ILE A 93 5.11 -1.15 -7.99
CA ILE A 93 4.27 -1.43 -9.16
C ILE A 93 2.88 -0.78 -8.98
N THR A 94 2.22 -0.97 -7.84
CA THR A 94 0.88 -0.40 -7.61
C THR A 94 0.90 1.12 -7.59
N THR A 95 1.88 1.74 -6.92
CA THR A 95 1.96 3.20 -6.79
C THR A 95 2.24 3.88 -8.14
N PHE A 96 3.19 3.38 -8.93
CA PHE A 96 3.51 4.00 -10.21
C PHE A 96 2.47 3.68 -11.28
N SER A 97 1.84 2.50 -11.25
CA SER A 97 0.71 2.18 -12.13
C SER A 97 -0.49 3.09 -11.85
N ASP A 98 -0.79 3.33 -10.57
CA ASP A 98 -1.84 4.27 -10.16
C ASP A 98 -1.53 5.71 -10.58
N ALA A 99 -0.27 6.16 -10.43
CA ALA A 99 0.16 7.48 -10.88
C ALA A 99 0.00 7.67 -12.39
N ILE A 100 0.32 6.66 -13.21
CA ILE A 100 0.11 6.70 -14.65
C ILE A 100 -1.38 6.75 -14.97
N TYR A 101 -2.18 5.92 -14.30
CA TYR A 101 -3.63 5.91 -14.48
C TYR A 101 -4.26 7.25 -14.08
N ALA A 102 -3.82 7.83 -12.96
CA ALA A 102 -4.31 9.11 -12.47
C ALA A 102 -3.99 10.27 -13.43
N LYS A 103 -2.86 10.22 -14.13
CA LYS A 103 -2.51 11.20 -15.17
C LYS A 103 -3.44 11.12 -16.40
N GLU A 104 -3.88 9.93 -16.76
CA GLU A 104 -4.79 9.74 -17.91
C GLU A 104 -6.26 10.00 -17.52
N ALA A 105 -6.69 9.45 -16.40
CA ALA A 105 -8.10 9.43 -15.99
C ALA A 105 -8.50 10.55 -15.02
N SER A 106 -7.53 11.37 -14.55
CA SER A 106 -7.72 12.40 -13.51
C SER A 106 -8.33 11.86 -12.21
N LYS A 107 -8.17 10.56 -11.95
CA LYS A 107 -8.62 9.87 -10.75
C LYS A 107 -7.75 8.65 -10.46
N HIS A 108 -7.66 8.27 -9.21
CA HIS A 108 -6.94 7.08 -8.80
C HIS A 108 -7.62 5.78 -9.22
N VAL A 109 -6.81 4.71 -9.32
CA VAL A 109 -7.30 3.36 -9.61
C VAL A 109 -8.23 2.90 -8.50
N THR A 110 -9.42 2.47 -8.90
CA THR A 110 -10.41 1.82 -8.06
C THR A 110 -10.70 0.40 -8.58
N PHE A 111 -11.84 -0.17 -8.23
CA PHE A 111 -12.28 -1.49 -8.72
C PHE A 111 -12.38 -1.59 -10.24
N GLU A 112 -12.41 -0.48 -10.97
CA GLU A 112 -12.56 -0.43 -12.43
C GLU A 112 -11.40 -1.15 -13.16
N LEU A 113 -10.19 -1.15 -12.58
CA LEU A 113 -9.04 -1.83 -13.16
C LEU A 113 -9.31 -3.34 -13.35
N PHE A 114 -10.07 -3.96 -12.45
CA PHE A 114 -10.37 -5.38 -12.51
C PHE A 114 -11.46 -5.74 -13.53
N ASN A 115 -12.19 -4.74 -14.01
CA ASN A 115 -13.22 -4.89 -15.04
C ASN A 115 -12.71 -4.63 -16.46
N ALA A 116 -11.48 -4.14 -16.61
CA ALA A 116 -10.86 -3.79 -17.89
C ALA A 116 -10.26 -5.02 -18.61
N GLN A 117 -10.97 -6.14 -18.65
CA GLN A 117 -10.49 -7.38 -19.28
C GLN A 117 -10.15 -7.15 -20.76
N GLY A 118 -8.96 -7.59 -21.15
CA GLY A 118 -8.48 -7.50 -22.53
C GLY A 118 -7.81 -6.18 -22.91
N MET A 119 -7.71 -5.21 -22.00
CA MET A 119 -7.05 -3.92 -22.24
C MET A 119 -5.64 -3.84 -21.64
N GLU A 120 -5.16 -4.89 -20.97
CA GLU A 120 -3.91 -4.87 -20.20
C GLU A 120 -2.69 -4.54 -21.07
N VAL A 121 -2.59 -5.14 -22.25
CA VAL A 121 -1.46 -4.92 -23.17
C VAL A 121 -1.48 -3.48 -23.70
N SER A 122 -2.65 -2.96 -24.05
CA SER A 122 -2.78 -1.60 -24.54
C SER A 122 -2.43 -0.57 -23.47
N LEU A 123 -2.80 -0.80 -22.21
CA LEU A 123 -2.45 0.05 -21.07
C LEU A 123 -0.93 0.07 -20.82
N ILE A 124 -0.28 -1.10 -20.87
CA ILE A 124 1.18 -1.20 -20.74
C ILE A 124 1.88 -0.44 -21.87
N LEU A 125 1.46 -0.65 -23.12
CA LEU A 125 2.04 0.06 -24.27
C LEU A 125 1.86 1.58 -24.17
N THR A 126 0.68 2.04 -23.74
CA THR A 126 0.39 3.46 -23.51
C THR A 126 1.29 4.02 -22.40
N ALA A 127 1.48 3.29 -21.32
CA ALA A 127 2.38 3.68 -20.23
C ALA A 127 3.81 3.90 -20.73
N PHE A 128 4.36 2.96 -21.50
CA PHE A 128 5.71 3.09 -22.05
C PHE A 128 5.83 4.19 -23.12
N LYS A 129 4.78 4.42 -23.91
CA LYS A 129 4.81 5.42 -24.98
C LYS A 129 4.64 6.85 -24.44
N ASN A 130 3.69 7.06 -23.56
CA ASN A 130 3.27 8.40 -23.13
C ASN A 130 3.91 8.81 -21.79
N TYR A 131 4.25 7.85 -20.92
CA TYR A 131 4.73 8.08 -19.54
C TYR A 131 6.09 7.44 -19.27
N PHE A 132 6.94 7.36 -20.30
CA PHE A 132 8.27 6.71 -20.20
C PHE A 132 9.08 7.19 -19.00
N GLY A 133 9.10 8.50 -18.71
CA GLY A 133 9.81 9.05 -17.56
C GLY A 133 9.29 8.50 -16.21
N THR A 134 7.98 8.38 -16.05
CA THR A 134 7.36 7.82 -14.83
C THR A 134 7.67 6.33 -14.69
N VAL A 135 7.67 5.58 -15.80
CA VAL A 135 8.04 4.15 -15.81
C VAL A 135 9.51 3.96 -15.42
N VAL A 136 10.42 4.75 -16.01
CA VAL A 136 11.85 4.71 -15.68
C VAL A 136 12.08 5.07 -14.22
N LEU A 137 11.40 6.09 -13.70
CA LEU A 137 11.47 6.46 -12.28
C LEU A 137 11.02 5.32 -11.37
N GLY A 138 9.91 4.64 -11.70
CA GLY A 138 9.43 3.48 -10.96
C GLY A 138 10.42 2.32 -10.97
N ILE A 139 10.97 1.97 -12.14
CA ILE A 139 11.99 0.92 -12.25
C ILE A 139 13.24 1.28 -11.44
N THR A 140 13.70 2.52 -11.51
CA THR A 140 14.87 2.99 -10.77
C THR A 140 14.61 2.91 -9.26
N CYS A 141 13.44 3.36 -8.78
CA CYS A 141 13.03 3.26 -7.38
C CYS A 141 13.01 1.80 -6.91
N LEU A 142 12.49 0.88 -7.73
CA LEU A 142 12.47 -0.55 -7.44
C LEU A 142 13.89 -1.11 -7.29
N LEU A 143 14.77 -0.84 -8.25
CA LEU A 143 16.14 -1.35 -8.23
C LEU A 143 16.92 -0.82 -7.02
N ILE A 144 16.80 0.46 -6.71
CA ILE A 144 17.43 1.06 -5.54
C ILE A 144 16.91 0.42 -4.25
N SER A 145 15.60 0.24 -4.11
CA SER A 145 14.97 -0.38 -2.94
C SER A 145 15.42 -1.84 -2.75
N LEU A 146 15.47 -2.62 -3.83
CA LEU A 146 15.96 -4.00 -3.80
C LEU A 146 17.44 -4.05 -3.42
N PHE A 147 18.27 -3.20 -4.01
CA PHE A 147 19.69 -3.09 -3.67
C PHE A 147 19.86 -2.77 -2.18
N PHE A 148 19.07 -1.84 -1.64
CA PHE A 148 19.11 -1.47 -0.23
C PHE A 148 18.72 -2.61 0.70
N ILE A 149 17.65 -3.38 0.38
CA ILE A 149 17.23 -4.57 1.13
C ILE A 149 18.36 -5.61 1.20
N TRP A 150 18.99 -5.89 0.08
CA TRP A 150 19.98 -6.95 0.02
C TRP A 150 21.34 -6.55 0.60
N ARG A 151 21.71 -5.28 0.51
CA ARG A 151 23.04 -4.80 0.91
C ARG A 151 23.08 -4.20 2.32
N TYR A 152 22.09 -3.40 2.68
CA TYR A 152 22.18 -2.54 3.86
C TYR A 152 21.15 -2.86 4.96
N LEU A 153 20.06 -3.58 4.69
CA LEU A 153 19.04 -3.78 5.71
C LEU A 153 19.61 -4.53 6.94
N PRO A 154 19.62 -3.90 8.13
CA PRO A 154 20.20 -4.48 9.33
C PRO A 154 19.26 -5.52 9.94
N LEU A 155 19.42 -6.78 9.56
CA LEU A 155 18.68 -7.89 10.16
C LEU A 155 19.45 -8.46 11.35
N SER A 156 18.77 -8.62 12.48
CA SER A 156 19.37 -9.11 13.71
C SER A 156 19.45 -10.64 13.73
N ASN A 157 20.67 -11.16 13.93
CA ASN A 157 20.95 -12.58 14.17
C ASN A 157 21.04 -12.92 15.68
N ARG A 158 20.60 -12.01 16.57
CA ARG A 158 20.69 -12.23 18.03
C ARG A 158 19.94 -13.50 18.45
N LYS A 159 20.44 -14.14 19.52
CA LYS A 159 19.83 -15.34 20.13
C LYS A 159 18.33 -15.13 20.37
N GLN A 160 17.57 -16.19 20.22
CA GLN A 160 16.14 -16.19 20.45
C GLN A 160 15.82 -15.76 21.90
N ALA A 161 14.82 -14.91 22.05
CA ALA A 161 14.24 -14.62 23.35
C ALA A 161 13.53 -15.87 23.91
N ARG A 162 13.29 -15.90 25.21
CA ARG A 162 12.50 -16.98 25.82
C ARG A 162 11.12 -17.07 25.15
N TRP A 163 10.59 -18.28 25.00
CA TRP A 163 9.38 -18.55 24.23
C TRP A 163 8.18 -17.68 24.63
N TYR A 164 7.98 -17.43 25.93
CA TYR A 164 6.87 -16.60 26.41
C TYR A 164 6.95 -15.12 25.97
N PHE A 165 8.16 -14.55 25.86
CA PHE A 165 8.32 -13.21 25.29
C PHE A 165 7.94 -13.17 23.81
N ASN A 166 8.24 -14.22 23.07
CA ASN A 166 7.83 -14.31 21.66
C ASN A 166 6.31 -14.43 21.54
N CYS A 167 5.65 -15.24 22.40
CA CYS A 167 4.19 -15.36 22.41
C CYS A 167 3.51 -14.04 22.77
N LEU A 168 4.01 -13.33 23.80
CA LEU A 168 3.50 -12.01 24.16
C LEU A 168 3.66 -11.01 23.02
N PHE A 169 4.82 -10.99 22.35
CA PHE A 169 5.05 -10.10 21.21
C PHE A 169 4.12 -10.42 20.02
N ILE A 170 3.94 -11.71 19.72
CA ILE A 170 3.01 -12.15 18.67
C ILE A 170 1.59 -11.63 18.95
N PHE A 171 1.12 -11.80 20.18
CA PHE A 171 -0.20 -11.32 20.58
C PHE A 171 -0.31 -9.79 20.45
N LEU A 172 0.65 -9.04 21.01
CA LEU A 172 0.67 -7.57 20.92
C LEU A 172 0.76 -7.09 19.47
N TRP A 173 1.56 -7.74 18.63
CA TRP A 173 1.68 -7.37 17.21
C TRP A 173 0.38 -7.60 16.45
N LEU A 174 -0.33 -8.69 16.71
CA LEU A 174 -1.66 -8.93 16.12
C LEU A 174 -2.67 -7.89 16.56
N VAL A 175 -2.70 -7.51 17.83
CA VAL A 175 -3.58 -6.43 18.32
C VAL A 175 -3.26 -5.10 17.65
N ILE A 176 -1.99 -4.73 17.56
CA ILE A 176 -1.53 -3.51 16.87
C ILE A 176 -1.94 -3.56 15.38
N THR A 177 -1.73 -4.68 14.71
CA THR A 177 -2.12 -4.89 13.31
C THR A 177 -3.62 -4.64 13.13
N LEU A 178 -4.47 -5.22 13.98
CA LEU A 178 -5.92 -5.03 13.91
C LEU A 178 -6.32 -3.56 14.12
N ILE A 179 -5.69 -2.86 15.07
CA ILE A 179 -5.97 -1.44 15.34
C ILE A 179 -5.57 -0.59 14.13
N ILE A 180 -4.38 -0.80 13.56
CA ILE A 180 -3.89 -0.03 12.42
C ILE A 180 -4.76 -0.26 11.20
N VAL A 181 -5.05 -1.53 10.85
CA VAL A 181 -5.87 -1.88 9.67
C VAL A 181 -7.30 -1.36 9.81
N ARG A 182 -7.82 -1.31 11.03
CA ARG A 182 -9.13 -0.69 11.30
C ARG A 182 -9.11 0.84 11.17
N GLY A 183 -7.96 1.49 11.16
CA GLY A 183 -7.82 2.95 11.17
C GLY A 183 -7.98 3.57 12.56
N GLY A 184 -7.58 2.83 13.61
CA GLY A 184 -7.66 3.22 15.01
C GLY A 184 -8.97 2.79 15.69
N TRP A 185 -9.34 3.49 16.75
CA TRP A 185 -10.55 3.24 17.55
C TRP A 185 -11.82 3.92 16.97
N LYS A 186 -11.86 4.18 15.67
CA LYS A 186 -13.00 4.83 15.01
C LYS A 186 -14.16 3.84 14.82
N ASP A 187 -15.38 4.38 14.74
CA ASP A 187 -16.62 3.58 14.63
C ASP A 187 -16.70 2.76 13.34
N SER A 188 -16.15 3.30 12.26
CA SER A 188 -16.14 2.61 10.95
C SER A 188 -14.76 2.09 10.59
N PRO A 189 -14.66 0.84 10.07
CA PRO A 189 -13.40 0.32 9.54
C PRO A 189 -12.84 1.20 8.44
N GLN A 190 -11.52 1.25 8.34
CA GLN A 190 -10.85 1.98 7.28
C GLN A 190 -11.13 1.31 5.92
N SER A 191 -11.48 2.12 4.93
CA SER A 191 -11.65 1.71 3.54
C SER A 191 -10.96 2.73 2.64
N PRO A 192 -10.61 2.40 1.38
CA PRO A 192 -10.05 3.39 0.46
C PRO A 192 -10.90 4.65 0.35
N MET A 193 -12.24 4.50 0.32
CA MET A 193 -13.17 5.62 0.26
C MET A 193 -13.16 6.50 1.51
N SER A 194 -12.60 6.04 2.63
CA SER A 194 -12.49 6.87 3.83
C SER A 194 -11.47 8.02 3.69
N VAL A 195 -10.66 8.03 2.62
CA VAL A 195 -9.78 9.15 2.29
C VAL A 195 -10.58 10.44 2.06
N TYR A 196 -11.79 10.34 1.49
CA TYR A 196 -12.67 11.49 1.25
C TYR A 196 -13.27 12.10 2.52
N LYS A 197 -13.06 11.48 3.70
CA LYS A 197 -13.42 12.10 5.01
C LYS A 197 -12.56 13.32 5.34
N ILE A 198 -11.48 13.58 4.61
CA ILE A 198 -10.70 14.82 4.69
C ILE A 198 -11.53 16.04 4.27
N GLY A 199 -12.66 15.82 3.56
CA GLY A 199 -13.63 16.86 3.18
C GLY A 199 -13.31 17.60 1.88
N ASP A 200 -12.13 17.38 1.30
CA ASP A 200 -11.66 18.00 0.08
C ASP A 200 -11.16 16.92 -0.90
N SER A 201 -11.65 16.95 -2.14
CA SER A 201 -11.28 15.99 -3.18
C SER A 201 -9.82 16.12 -3.61
N GLU A 202 -9.27 17.35 -3.61
CA GLU A 202 -7.89 17.62 -3.99
C GLU A 202 -6.93 17.09 -2.91
N LYS A 203 -7.25 17.30 -1.63
CA LYS A 203 -6.51 16.70 -0.52
C LYS A 203 -6.61 15.18 -0.52
N ALA A 204 -7.80 14.63 -0.84
CA ALA A 204 -8.01 13.21 -0.95
C ALA A 204 -7.14 12.58 -2.04
N PHE A 205 -6.92 13.30 -3.16
CA PHE A 205 -6.01 12.87 -4.22
C PHE A 205 -4.58 12.67 -3.71
N ILE A 206 -4.05 13.62 -2.95
CA ILE A 206 -2.69 13.52 -2.38
C ILE A 206 -2.61 12.47 -1.27
N ALA A 207 -3.65 12.33 -0.46
CA ALA A 207 -3.70 11.38 0.66
C ALA A 207 -3.86 9.92 0.21
N TRP A 208 -4.27 9.66 -1.04
CA TRP A 208 -4.51 8.32 -1.54
C TRP A 208 -3.31 7.39 -1.43
N ASP A 209 -3.56 6.13 -1.07
CA ASP A 209 -2.55 5.06 -1.03
C ASP A 209 -2.97 3.93 -1.97
N ALA A 210 -2.25 3.78 -3.07
CA ALA A 210 -2.53 2.77 -4.09
C ALA A 210 -2.26 1.34 -3.60
N PRO A 211 -1.13 1.03 -2.92
CA PRO A 211 -0.87 -0.29 -2.35
C PRO A 211 -1.99 -0.80 -1.44
N TYR A 212 -2.51 0.07 -0.56
CA TYR A 212 -3.63 -0.26 0.32
C TYR A 212 -4.94 -0.44 -0.46
N SER A 213 -5.24 0.49 -1.35
CA SER A 213 -6.51 0.54 -2.08
C SER A 213 -6.66 -0.65 -3.02
N ILE A 214 -5.64 -0.94 -3.83
CA ILE A 214 -5.64 -2.08 -4.75
C ILE A 214 -5.70 -3.39 -3.96
N GLY A 215 -4.91 -3.52 -2.88
CA GLY A 215 -4.97 -4.68 -1.99
C GLY A 215 -6.36 -4.87 -1.38
N TYR A 216 -6.99 -3.81 -0.89
CA TYR A 216 -8.34 -3.85 -0.34
C TYR A 216 -9.37 -4.37 -1.33
N TYR A 217 -9.36 -3.88 -2.58
CA TYR A 217 -10.30 -4.31 -3.61
C TYR A 217 -10.06 -5.75 -4.06
N LEU A 218 -8.79 -6.20 -4.12
CA LEU A 218 -8.46 -7.60 -4.42
C LEU A 218 -9.03 -8.57 -3.37
N PHE A 219 -8.93 -8.23 -2.09
CA PHE A 219 -9.38 -9.11 -1.01
C PHE A 219 -10.89 -9.07 -0.79
N LYS A 220 -11.52 -7.92 -0.95
CA LYS A 220 -12.94 -7.77 -0.65
C LYS A 220 -13.85 -8.39 -1.72
N GLY A 221 -13.36 -8.50 -2.96
CA GLY A 221 -14.10 -9.15 -4.05
C GLY A 221 -15.46 -8.50 -4.42
N ASP A 222 -15.79 -7.38 -3.76
CA ASP A 222 -17.08 -6.71 -3.91
C ASP A 222 -17.00 -5.74 -5.10
N LEU A 223 -17.01 -6.33 -6.27
CA LEU A 223 -16.93 -5.66 -7.55
C LEU A 223 -18.28 -5.06 -8.00
N ALA A 224 -19.27 -5.02 -7.15
CA ALA A 224 -20.62 -4.64 -7.57
C ALA A 224 -21.38 -3.61 -6.73
N PRO A 225 -20.86 -2.38 -6.51
CA PRO A 225 -21.74 -1.28 -6.12
C PRO A 225 -22.63 -0.80 -7.29
N ILE A 226 -22.13 -0.89 -8.55
CA ILE A 226 -22.79 -0.31 -9.73
C ILE A 226 -24.03 -1.12 -10.14
N GLU A 227 -24.00 -2.44 -10.06
CA GLU A 227 -25.17 -3.28 -10.38
C GLU A 227 -26.33 -3.07 -9.38
N LYS A 228 -26.02 -2.80 -8.10
CA LYS A 228 -27.04 -2.48 -7.10
C LYS A 228 -27.66 -1.09 -7.35
N ILE A 229 -26.87 -0.10 -7.73
CA ILE A 229 -27.36 1.26 -8.03
C ILE A 229 -28.23 1.23 -9.29
N THR A 230 -27.82 0.52 -10.34
CA THR A 230 -28.62 0.38 -11.59
C THR A 230 -29.93 -0.38 -11.35
N LYS A 231 -29.92 -1.39 -10.47
CA LYS A 231 -31.16 -2.12 -10.10
C LYS A 231 -32.11 -1.27 -9.25
N VAL A 232 -31.58 -0.42 -8.37
CA VAL A 232 -32.39 0.51 -7.57
C VAL A 232 -32.97 1.62 -8.46
N GLN A 233 -32.18 2.21 -9.35
CA GLN A 233 -32.68 3.22 -10.31
C GLN A 233 -33.68 2.64 -11.31
N ARG A 234 -33.50 1.42 -11.83
CA ARG A 234 -34.52 0.74 -12.65
C ARG A 234 -35.83 0.51 -11.89
N ARG A 235 -35.76 0.16 -10.60
CA ARG A 235 -37.00 -0.03 -9.80
C ARG A 235 -37.70 1.29 -9.47
N SER A 236 -36.99 2.40 -9.36
CA SER A 236 -37.61 3.72 -9.16
C SER A 236 -38.27 4.26 -10.43
N ASN A 237 -37.70 3.98 -11.62
CA ASN A 237 -38.26 4.41 -12.91
C ASN A 237 -39.41 3.55 -13.43
N LEU A 238 -39.74 2.41 -12.75
CA LEU A 238 -40.89 1.55 -13.08
C LEU A 238 -42.12 1.84 -12.18
N ARG A 239 -42.10 2.90 -11.39
CA ARG A 239 -43.20 3.30 -10.50
C ARG A 239 -43.84 4.65 -10.90
N PHE A 240 -43.73 5.06 -12.17
CA PHE A 240 -44.47 6.17 -12.77
C PHE A 240 -45.27 5.67 -13.95
#